data_b802ed0b83daf070d43b0ad5e38cce79
#
_entry.id   b802ed0b83daf070d43b0ad5e38cce79
#
_cell.length_a   1.000
_cell.length_b   1.000
_cell.length_c   1.000
_cell.angle_alpha   90.00
_cell.angle_beta   90.00
_cell.angle_gamma   90.00
#
_symmetry.space_group_name_H-M   'P 1'
#
loop_
_entity.id
_entity.type
_entity.pdbx_description
1 polymer ?
#
loop_
_entity_poly.entity_id
_entity_poly.type
_entity_poly.pdbx_seq_one_letter_code
_entity_poly.pdbx_strand_id
1 'polypeptide(L)'
;MKSYTITVNGNVYDVTVEENVGGAVAAPVRKAAPVAPKAAPAPKAAAGAAGGIKVTAGAAGKVFQIPTKVGQKVSKGDAVVIIEAMKMEIPVVAPEDGTVASIDVAVGDAVEAGGVLATLN
;
A
#
# COMPACT_ATOMS: atom_id res chain seq x y z
N MET A 1 -9.15 -6.49 35.36
CA MET A 1 -8.95 -6.75 33.96
C MET A 1 -9.67 -5.72 33.13
N LYS A 2 -8.93 -5.04 32.31
CA LYS A 2 -9.52 -4.07 31.41
C LYS A 2 -9.19 -4.47 29.98
N SER A 3 -10.19 -4.53 29.18
CA SER A 3 -10.01 -4.86 27.77
C SER A 3 -10.28 -3.63 26.94
N TYR A 4 -9.40 -3.36 26.04
CA TYR A 4 -9.55 -2.24 25.13
C TYR A 4 -9.45 -2.76 23.70
N THR A 5 -10.37 -2.32 22.90
CA THR A 5 -10.32 -2.62 21.48
C THR A 5 -9.83 -1.37 20.76
N ILE A 6 -8.72 -1.48 20.09
CA ILE A 6 -8.13 -0.38 19.35
C ILE A 6 -8.19 -0.69 17.88
N THR A 7 -8.72 0.23 17.12
CA THR A 7 -8.76 0.10 15.68
C THR A 7 -7.74 1.04 15.04
N VAL A 8 -6.80 0.49 14.32
CA VAL A 8 -5.78 1.27 13.64
C VAL A 8 -5.71 0.81 12.19
N ASN A 9 -5.87 1.73 11.28
CA ASN A 9 -5.81 1.45 9.85
C ASN A 9 -6.76 0.33 9.40
N GLY A 10 -7.91 0.25 10.04
CA GLY A 10 -8.88 -0.78 9.68
C GLY A 10 -8.64 -2.13 10.33
N ASN A 11 -7.58 -2.26 11.09
CA ASN A 11 -7.30 -3.48 11.81
C ASN A 11 -7.74 -3.33 13.27
N VAL A 12 -8.42 -4.34 13.75
CA VAL A 12 -8.89 -4.35 15.11
C VAL A 12 -7.89 -5.12 15.96
N TYR A 13 -7.42 -4.47 17.00
CA TYR A 13 -6.51 -5.08 17.95
C TYR A 13 -7.18 -5.16 19.32
N ASP A 14 -7.26 -6.37 19.83
CA ASP A 14 -7.76 -6.58 21.17
C ASP A 14 -6.58 -6.51 22.13
N VAL A 15 -6.60 -5.52 22.98
CA VAL A 15 -5.58 -5.36 24.01
C VAL A 15 -6.21 -5.62 25.35
N THR A 16 -5.79 -6.67 25.98
CA THR A 16 -6.22 -6.98 27.35
C THR A 16 -5.14 -6.51 28.30
N VAL A 17 -5.47 -5.59 29.16
CA VAL A 17 -4.57 -5.12 30.18
C VAL A 17 -4.97 -5.74 31.50
N GLU A 18 -4.13 -6.60 32.01
CA GLU A 18 -4.32 -7.15 33.33
C GLU A 18 -3.54 -6.30 34.31
N GLU A 19 -4.25 -5.58 35.11
CA GLU A 19 -3.62 -4.85 36.18
C GLU A 19 -3.30 -5.82 37.28
N ASN A 20 -2.23 -6.50 37.12
CA ASN A 20 -1.80 -7.39 38.16
C ASN A 20 -0.70 -6.73 38.95
N VAL A 21 -0.93 -6.61 40.19
CA VAL A 21 -0.01 -5.94 41.09
C VAL A 21 1.32 -6.65 41.19
N GLY A 22 1.43 -7.76 40.59
CA GLY A 22 2.62 -8.53 40.68
C GLY A 22 3.80 -8.03 39.88
N GLY A 23 3.59 -7.13 39.02
CA GLY A 23 4.68 -6.45 38.36
C GLY A 23 5.59 -7.26 37.46
N ALA A 24 5.64 -8.49 37.59
CA ALA A 24 6.59 -9.25 36.83
C ALA A 24 6.09 -9.63 35.46
N VAL A 25 4.94 -9.22 35.18
CA VAL A 25 4.31 -9.67 33.98
C VAL A 25 4.74 -9.02 32.73
N ALA A 26 5.53 -8.07 32.84
CA ALA A 26 5.94 -7.35 31.66
C ALA A 26 6.71 -8.22 30.68
N ALA A 27 7.24 -9.24 31.19
CA ALA A 27 8.10 -10.05 30.36
C ALA A 27 7.51 -10.53 29.06
N PRO A 28 6.34 -11.02 29.04
CA PRO A 28 5.83 -11.60 27.82
C PRO A 28 5.50 -10.60 26.74
N VAL A 29 5.40 -9.40 27.15
CA VAL A 29 4.95 -8.43 26.19
C VAL A 29 5.84 -8.27 25.01
N ARG A 30 7.08 -8.33 25.27
CA ARG A 30 7.95 -7.98 24.20
C ARG A 30 7.97 -8.98 23.13
N LYS A 31 7.56 -10.15 23.35
CA LYS A 31 7.67 -11.04 22.27
C LYS A 31 6.73 -10.74 21.18
N ALA A 32 5.78 -10.01 21.38
CA ALA A 32 4.90 -9.63 20.31
C ALA A 32 5.57 -8.65 19.36
N ALA A 33 6.50 -7.92 19.88
CA ALA A 33 7.11 -6.89 19.10
C ALA A 33 7.79 -7.37 17.82
N PRO A 34 8.49 -8.41 17.85
CA PRO A 34 9.23 -8.79 16.67
C PRO A 34 8.35 -9.23 15.53
N VAL A 35 7.15 -9.44 15.83
CA VAL A 35 6.29 -9.90 14.79
C VAL A 35 5.93 -8.81 13.81
N ALA A 36 5.74 -7.68 14.32
CA ALA A 36 5.27 -6.59 13.51
C ALA A 36 6.18 -6.21 12.37
N PRO A 37 7.41 -6.07 12.62
CA PRO A 37 8.26 -5.48 11.61
C PRO A 37 8.37 -6.26 10.35
N LYS A 38 8.20 -7.51 10.41
CA LYS A 38 8.43 -8.19 9.21
C LYS A 38 7.38 -8.02 8.22
N ALA A 39 6.30 -7.58 8.57
CA ALA A 39 5.29 -7.33 7.61
C ALA A 39 5.67 -6.19 6.69
N ALA A 40 6.46 -5.30 7.20
CA ALA A 40 6.76 -4.10 6.45
C ALA A 40 7.50 -4.33 5.15
N PRO A 41 8.47 -5.16 5.11
CA PRO A 41 9.21 -5.29 3.88
C PRO A 41 8.50 -6.07 2.81
N ALA A 42 7.50 -6.73 3.17
CA ALA A 42 6.81 -7.53 2.20
C ALA A 42 6.41 -6.78 0.93
N PRO A 43 5.94 -5.59 1.05
CA PRO A 43 5.46 -4.90 -0.14
C PRO A 43 6.50 -4.69 -1.18
N LYS A 44 7.71 -4.50 -0.76
CA LYS A 44 8.63 -4.19 -1.77
C LYS A 44 9.01 -5.36 -2.58
N ALA A 45 8.77 -6.51 -2.13
CA ALA A 45 9.08 -7.65 -2.94
C ALA A 45 8.30 -7.64 -4.23
N ALA A 46 7.18 -7.03 -4.21
CA ALA A 46 6.35 -7.00 -5.38
C ALA A 46 6.99 -6.22 -6.52
N ALA A 47 7.83 -5.31 -6.19
CA ALA A 47 8.44 -4.50 -7.22
C ALA A 47 9.30 -5.34 -8.17
N GLY A 48 9.73 -6.47 -7.74
CA GLY A 48 10.57 -7.29 -8.58
C GLY A 48 9.83 -8.00 -9.69
N ALA A 49 8.55 -8.04 -9.61
CA ALA A 49 7.76 -8.76 -10.59
C ALA A 49 7.31 -7.87 -11.74
N ALA A 50 8.16 -7.01 -12.17
CA ALA A 50 7.81 -6.05 -13.20
C ALA A 50 7.32 -6.74 -14.46
N GLY A 51 6.23 -6.26 -14.98
CA GLY A 51 5.69 -6.73 -16.25
C GLY A 51 6.38 -6.07 -17.43
N GLY A 52 6.01 -6.50 -18.61
CA GLY A 52 6.57 -5.96 -19.84
C GLY A 52 6.08 -4.57 -20.19
N ILE A 53 4.97 -4.16 -19.66
CA ILE A 53 4.33 -2.89 -19.99
C ILE A 53 4.43 -1.97 -18.79
N LYS A 54 5.02 -0.81 -19.00
CA LYS A 54 5.16 0.17 -17.93
C LYS A 54 4.06 1.21 -18.01
N VAL A 55 3.39 1.45 -16.91
CA VAL A 55 2.42 2.54 -16.78
C VAL A 55 3.15 3.72 -16.18
N THR A 56 3.30 4.77 -16.97
CA THR A 56 4.04 5.96 -16.55
C THR A 56 3.10 7.12 -16.30
N ALA A 57 3.50 7.98 -15.38
CA ALA A 57 2.75 9.19 -15.09
C ALA A 57 2.84 10.16 -16.26
N GLY A 58 1.71 10.67 -16.69
CA GLY A 58 1.68 11.71 -17.73
C GLY A 58 2.01 13.10 -17.20
N ALA A 59 2.01 13.28 -15.90
CA ALA A 59 2.29 14.56 -15.28
C ALA A 59 2.84 14.35 -13.87
N ALA A 60 3.53 15.36 -13.39
CA ALA A 60 4.03 15.33 -12.02
C ALA A 60 2.89 15.65 -11.05
N GLY A 61 2.86 14.95 -9.94
CA GLY A 61 1.82 15.14 -8.95
C GLY A 61 1.97 14.20 -7.78
N LYS A 62 0.89 14.00 -7.06
CA LYS A 62 0.87 13.12 -5.90
C LYS A 62 -0.18 12.04 -6.13
N VAL A 63 0.14 10.83 -5.78
CA VAL A 63 -0.81 9.73 -5.92
C VAL A 63 -2.00 9.96 -5.01
N PHE A 64 -3.14 10.15 -5.60
CA PHE A 64 -4.38 10.38 -4.86
C PHE A 64 -5.07 9.07 -4.55
N GLN A 65 -5.16 8.19 -5.53
CA GLN A 65 -5.85 6.94 -5.37
C GLN A 65 -5.31 5.91 -6.35
N ILE A 66 -5.33 4.65 -5.94
CA ILE A 66 -4.97 3.53 -6.79
C ILE A 66 -6.20 2.63 -6.88
N PRO A 67 -7.02 2.79 -7.92
CA PRO A 67 -8.25 2.00 -8.04
C PRO A 67 -8.00 0.54 -8.41
N THR A 68 -6.82 0.19 -8.84
CA THR A 68 -6.48 -1.15 -9.24
C THR A 68 -5.60 -1.85 -8.21
N LYS A 69 -5.49 -3.16 -8.34
CA LYS A 69 -4.69 -3.97 -7.44
C LYS A 69 -3.76 -4.87 -8.24
N VAL A 70 -2.67 -5.29 -7.62
CA VAL A 70 -1.78 -6.27 -8.21
C VAL A 70 -2.56 -7.55 -8.52
N GLY A 71 -2.40 -8.04 -9.73
CA GLY A 71 -3.13 -9.20 -10.20
C GLY A 71 -4.47 -8.89 -10.85
N GLN A 72 -4.86 -7.64 -10.88
CA GLN A 72 -6.12 -7.25 -11.50
C GLN A 72 -5.92 -7.07 -12.99
N LYS A 73 -6.91 -7.54 -13.75
CA LYS A 73 -6.90 -7.37 -15.20
C LYS A 73 -7.44 -5.98 -15.53
N VAL A 74 -6.74 -5.28 -16.38
CA VAL A 74 -7.11 -3.95 -16.85
C VAL A 74 -7.07 -3.91 -18.37
N SER A 75 -7.88 -3.07 -18.94
CA SER A 75 -7.92 -2.86 -20.38
C SER A 75 -7.26 -1.53 -20.74
N LYS A 76 -6.87 -1.42 -21.99
CA LYS A 76 -6.34 -0.16 -22.48
C LYS A 76 -7.33 0.97 -22.21
N GLY A 77 -6.87 2.00 -21.54
CA GLY A 77 -7.71 3.13 -21.16
C GLY A 77 -8.28 3.06 -19.76
N ASP A 78 -8.10 1.95 -19.06
CA ASP A 78 -8.55 1.87 -17.67
C ASP A 78 -7.62 2.64 -16.76
N ALA A 79 -8.20 3.36 -15.81
CA ALA A 79 -7.41 4.12 -14.85
C ALA A 79 -6.70 3.15 -13.88
N VAL A 80 -5.41 3.18 -13.89
CA VAL A 80 -4.57 2.35 -13.02
C VAL A 80 -4.21 3.10 -11.75
N VAL A 81 -3.88 4.38 -11.89
CA VAL A 81 -3.51 5.25 -10.77
C VAL A 81 -4.13 6.61 -11.04
N ILE A 82 -4.61 7.26 -10.00
CA ILE A 82 -5.09 8.64 -10.10
C ILE A 82 -4.10 9.54 -9.37
N ILE A 83 -3.59 10.52 -10.08
CA ILE A 83 -2.64 11.48 -9.54
C ILE A 83 -3.34 12.80 -9.34
N GLU A 84 -3.03 13.48 -8.25
CA GLU A 84 -3.48 14.84 -8.02
C GLU A 84 -2.36 15.81 -8.34
N ALA A 85 -2.64 16.71 -9.25
CA ALA A 85 -1.72 17.78 -9.61
C ALA A 85 -2.50 19.08 -9.72
N MET A 86 -2.02 20.14 -9.09
CA MET A 86 -2.66 21.46 -9.14
C MET A 86 -4.16 21.42 -8.78
N LYS A 87 -4.51 20.64 -7.78
CA LYS A 87 -5.91 20.47 -7.34
C LYS A 87 -6.80 19.81 -8.39
N MET A 88 -6.19 19.08 -9.31
CA MET A 88 -6.92 18.35 -10.34
C MET A 88 -6.54 16.89 -10.27
N GLU A 89 -7.52 16.04 -10.45
CA GLU A 89 -7.29 14.60 -10.50
C GLU A 89 -6.98 14.21 -11.95
N ILE A 90 -5.84 13.58 -12.13
CA ILE A 90 -5.40 13.13 -13.43
C ILE A 90 -5.35 11.62 -13.42
N PRO A 91 -6.22 10.95 -14.16
CA PRO A 91 -6.16 9.50 -14.22
C PRO A 91 -5.01 9.07 -15.13
N VAL A 92 -4.18 8.20 -14.62
CA VAL A 92 -3.16 7.54 -15.42
C VAL A 92 -3.73 6.23 -15.89
N VAL A 93 -3.87 6.12 -17.19
CA VAL A 93 -4.53 4.97 -17.80
C VAL A 93 -3.51 3.96 -18.32
N ALA A 94 -3.97 2.73 -18.39
CA ALA A 94 -3.16 1.65 -18.94
C ALA A 94 -2.93 1.90 -20.45
N PRO A 95 -1.70 1.78 -20.93
CA PRO A 95 -1.41 1.95 -22.36
C PRO A 95 -1.88 0.76 -23.19
N GLU A 96 -1.99 -0.38 -22.58
CA GLU A 96 -2.41 -1.60 -23.26
C GLU A 96 -3.18 -2.50 -22.31
N ASP A 97 -3.87 -3.49 -22.86
CA ASP A 97 -4.58 -4.48 -22.08
C ASP A 97 -3.58 -5.37 -21.36
N GLY A 98 -3.85 -5.71 -20.15
CA GLY A 98 -2.96 -6.59 -19.42
C GLY A 98 -3.41 -6.81 -17.99
N THR A 99 -2.56 -7.45 -17.22
CA THR A 99 -2.79 -7.68 -15.80
C THR A 99 -1.77 -6.89 -15.01
N VAL A 100 -2.20 -6.22 -13.97
CA VAL A 100 -1.29 -5.46 -13.12
C VAL A 100 -0.29 -6.42 -12.46
N ALA A 101 0.97 -6.31 -12.86
CA ALA A 101 2.03 -7.15 -12.33
C ALA A 101 2.59 -6.59 -11.04
N SER A 102 2.78 -5.28 -11.00
CA SER A 102 3.23 -4.62 -9.78
C SER A 102 2.73 -3.18 -9.75
N ILE A 103 2.66 -2.64 -8.55
CA ILE A 103 2.35 -1.23 -8.32
C ILE A 103 3.54 -0.69 -7.54
N ASP A 104 4.25 0.24 -8.15
CA ASP A 104 5.50 0.73 -7.62
C ASP A 104 5.35 1.98 -6.75
N VAL A 105 4.13 2.46 -6.61
CA VAL A 105 3.82 3.65 -5.82
C VAL A 105 2.69 3.37 -4.85
N ALA A 106 2.59 4.21 -3.83
CA ALA A 106 1.53 4.12 -2.84
C ALA A 106 0.74 5.42 -2.82
N VAL A 107 -0.47 5.34 -2.27
CA VAL A 107 -1.29 6.54 -2.09
C VAL A 107 -0.55 7.54 -1.21
N GLY A 108 -0.41 8.74 -1.71
CA GLY A 108 0.33 9.80 -1.03
C GLY A 108 1.75 10.01 -1.52
N ASP A 109 2.24 9.14 -2.39
CA ASP A 109 3.59 9.31 -2.94
C ASP A 109 3.63 10.42 -3.99
N ALA A 110 4.73 11.13 -4.01
CA ALA A 110 4.97 12.11 -5.04
C ALA A 110 5.55 11.41 -6.26
N VAL A 111 5.04 11.73 -7.42
CA VAL A 111 5.50 11.15 -8.67
C VAL A 111 5.84 12.25 -9.66
N GLU A 112 6.74 11.95 -10.56
CA GLU A 112 7.13 12.90 -11.59
C GLU A 112 6.62 12.44 -12.95
N ALA A 113 6.55 13.38 -13.87
CA ALA A 113 6.17 13.06 -15.24
C ALA A 113 7.16 12.06 -15.83
N GLY A 114 6.66 10.97 -16.34
CA GLY A 114 7.48 9.89 -16.84
C GLY A 114 7.89 8.85 -15.80
N GLY A 115 7.54 9.07 -14.54
CA GLY A 115 7.81 8.08 -13.50
C GLY A 115 6.96 6.83 -13.68
N VAL A 116 7.53 5.68 -13.37
CA VAL A 116 6.78 4.42 -13.46
C VAL A 116 5.90 4.28 -12.23
N LEU A 117 4.63 4.08 -12.44
CA LEU A 117 3.64 3.94 -11.37
C LEU A 117 3.27 2.48 -11.13
N ALA A 118 3.16 1.74 -12.20
CA ALA A 118 2.79 0.34 -12.15
C ALA A 118 3.33 -0.36 -13.40
N THR A 119 3.33 -1.67 -13.35
CA THR A 119 3.68 -2.47 -14.51
C THR A 119 2.57 -3.47 -14.80
N LEU A 120 2.33 -3.70 -16.07
CA LEU A 120 1.35 -4.65 -16.53
C LEU A 120 2.07 -5.82 -17.22
N ASN A 121 1.40 -6.93 -17.20
CA ASN A 121 1.97 -8.14 -17.79
C ASN A 121 1.05 -8.70 -18.87
#